data_e0493bf68df2b8a371ff1068e6ac40c9
#
_entry.id   e0493bf68df2b8a371ff1068e6ac40c9
#
_cell.length_a   1.000
_cell.length_b   1.000
_cell.length_c   1.000
_cell.angle_alpha   90.00
_cell.angle_beta   90.00
_cell.angle_gamma   90.00
#
_symmetry.space_group_name_H-M   'P 1'
#
loop_
_entity.id
_entity.type
_entity.pdbx_description
1 polymer ?
#
loop_
_entity_poly.entity_id
_entity_poly.type
_entity_poly.pdbx_seq_one_letter_code
_entity_poly.pdbx_strand_id
1 'polypeptide(L)'
;MKILVLGGAGYIGSHTVYRLIESGNEVVVFDNLETGHIEAVHPKAKFYKGDLRNRSEIDSVFDKEKGIDAVIHFAANSLVGESMTNPLKYYDNNLNGTKVLLQSMVAHGIDKIVFSSTAATYGEPERTPILETDPTNPTNCYGETKKSMERMFYWVEKAHGLRYVSLRYFNACGAHISGKIGEAHN
;
A
#
# COMPACT_ATOMS: atom_id res chain seq x y z
N MET A 1 -3.66 7.77 -17.14
CA MET A 1 -3.48 8.39 -15.80
C MET A 1 -2.02 8.25 -15.39
N LYS A 2 -1.55 9.14 -14.52
CA LYS A 2 -0.25 9.01 -13.86
C LYS A 2 -0.46 8.54 -12.42
N ILE A 3 0.06 7.36 -12.07
CA ILE A 3 -0.24 6.66 -10.82
C ILE A 3 1.04 6.43 -10.02
N LEU A 4 1.04 6.85 -8.76
CA LEU A 4 2.11 6.52 -7.81
C LEU A 4 1.78 5.21 -7.09
N VAL A 5 2.66 4.23 -7.21
CA VAL A 5 2.54 2.92 -6.54
C VAL A 5 3.59 2.83 -5.43
N LEU A 6 3.13 2.81 -4.20
CA LEU A 6 3.97 2.65 -3.01
C LEU A 6 4.09 1.15 -2.67
N GLY A 7 5.30 0.67 -2.47
CA GLY A 7 5.55 -0.78 -2.35
C GLY A 7 5.50 -1.50 -3.71
N GLY A 8 5.81 -0.78 -4.80
CA GLY A 8 5.72 -1.29 -6.16
C GLY A 8 6.84 -2.27 -6.56
N ALA A 9 7.85 -2.46 -5.71
CA ALA A 9 8.89 -3.47 -5.89
C ALA A 9 8.56 -4.79 -5.16
N GLY A 10 7.50 -4.82 -4.34
CA GLY A 10 6.99 -6.02 -3.67
C GLY A 10 6.17 -6.92 -4.61
N TYR A 11 5.75 -8.08 -4.10
CA TYR A 11 5.01 -9.09 -4.87
C TYR A 11 3.74 -8.54 -5.53
N ILE A 12 2.75 -8.11 -4.74
CA ILE A 12 1.48 -7.60 -5.27
C ILE A 12 1.69 -6.27 -6.02
N GLY A 13 2.57 -5.41 -5.49
CA GLY A 13 2.87 -4.11 -6.07
C GLY A 13 3.45 -4.21 -7.47
N SER A 14 4.42 -5.09 -7.71
CA SER A 14 5.05 -5.27 -9.02
C SER A 14 4.04 -5.78 -10.07
N HIS A 15 3.18 -6.74 -9.72
CA HIS A 15 2.12 -7.20 -10.62
C HIS A 15 1.15 -6.07 -10.97
N THR A 16 0.80 -5.23 -10.00
CA THR A 16 -0.04 -4.05 -10.24
C THR A 16 0.65 -3.06 -11.16
N VAL A 17 1.94 -2.78 -10.97
CA VAL A 17 2.74 -1.91 -11.84
C VAL A 17 2.73 -2.41 -13.28
N TYR A 18 2.98 -3.71 -13.50
CA TYR A 18 2.91 -4.32 -14.83
C TYR A 18 1.53 -4.12 -15.46
N ARG A 19 0.47 -4.44 -14.73
CA ARG A 19 -0.91 -4.32 -15.23
C ARG A 19 -1.31 -2.89 -15.56
N LEU A 20 -0.90 -1.90 -14.76
CA LEU A 20 -1.16 -0.49 -15.01
C LEU A 20 -0.47 -0.01 -16.29
N ILE A 21 0.79 -0.38 -16.50
CA ILE A 21 1.56 -0.02 -17.71
C ILE A 21 0.95 -0.67 -18.95
N GLU A 22 0.59 -1.95 -18.88
CA GLU A 22 -0.10 -2.67 -19.97
C GLU A 22 -1.44 -2.00 -20.34
N SER A 23 -2.10 -1.40 -19.35
CA SER A 23 -3.35 -0.65 -19.53
C SER A 23 -3.14 0.80 -19.98
N GLY A 24 -1.91 1.19 -20.35
CA GLY A 24 -1.58 2.51 -20.90
C GLY A 24 -1.43 3.63 -19.88
N ASN A 25 -1.17 3.30 -18.60
CA ASN A 25 -0.91 4.31 -17.57
C ASN A 25 0.57 4.64 -17.46
N GLU A 26 0.87 5.87 -17.06
CA GLU A 26 2.20 6.27 -16.57
C GLU A 26 2.30 5.85 -15.10
N VAL A 27 3.38 5.17 -14.73
CA VAL A 27 3.55 4.64 -13.37
C VAL A 27 4.84 5.13 -12.77
N VAL A 28 4.72 5.65 -11.55
CA VAL A 28 5.83 5.99 -10.65
C VAL A 28 5.81 4.99 -9.50
N VAL A 29 6.96 4.42 -9.17
CA VAL A 29 7.13 3.49 -8.04
C VAL A 29 7.95 4.17 -6.96
N PHE A 30 7.51 4.06 -5.71
CA PHE A 30 8.26 4.44 -4.53
C PHE A 30 8.36 3.25 -3.58
N ASP A 31 9.58 2.84 -3.23
CA ASP A 31 9.84 1.65 -2.42
C ASP A 31 11.18 1.77 -1.69
N ASN A 32 11.28 1.27 -0.46
CA ASN A 32 12.54 1.29 0.29
C ASN A 32 13.43 0.07 0.02
N LEU A 33 12.91 -0.95 -0.68
CA LEU A 33 13.55 -2.23 -0.98
C LEU A 33 13.93 -3.04 0.28
N GLU A 34 13.19 -2.87 1.38
CA GLU A 34 13.38 -3.69 2.59
C GLU A 34 12.95 -5.15 2.34
N THR A 35 11.84 -5.34 1.63
CA THR A 35 11.31 -6.66 1.25
C THR A 35 11.04 -6.78 -0.25
N GLY A 36 11.07 -5.67 -0.98
CA GLY A 36 10.90 -5.62 -2.42
C GLY A 36 12.22 -5.81 -3.17
N HIS A 37 12.11 -6.17 -4.44
CA HIS A 37 13.24 -6.42 -5.34
C HIS A 37 13.23 -5.42 -6.49
N ILE A 38 14.35 -4.73 -6.72
CA ILE A 38 14.47 -3.74 -7.79
C ILE A 38 14.22 -4.36 -9.18
N GLU A 39 14.59 -5.63 -9.35
CA GLU A 39 14.41 -6.41 -10.57
C GLU A 39 12.93 -6.67 -10.90
N ALA A 40 12.04 -6.60 -9.90
CA ALA A 40 10.59 -6.73 -10.10
C ALA A 40 9.95 -5.44 -10.62
N VAL A 41 10.65 -4.31 -10.58
CA VAL A 41 10.13 -3.04 -11.08
C VAL A 41 10.11 -3.05 -12.61
N HIS A 42 8.94 -2.75 -13.19
CA HIS A 42 8.81 -2.71 -14.65
C HIS A 42 9.73 -1.63 -15.27
N PRO A 43 10.49 -1.93 -16.35
CA PRO A 43 11.48 -1.01 -16.92
C PRO A 43 10.90 0.32 -17.47
N LYS A 44 9.60 0.39 -17.71
CA LYS A 44 8.92 1.65 -18.10
C LYS A 44 8.42 2.46 -16.90
N ALA A 45 8.46 1.93 -15.68
CA ALA A 45 8.10 2.68 -14.50
C ALA A 45 9.26 3.58 -14.06
N LYS A 46 8.96 4.79 -13.61
CA LYS A 46 9.96 5.61 -12.90
C LYS A 46 10.09 5.11 -11.48
N PHE A 47 11.29 4.85 -11.04
CA PHE A 47 11.57 4.33 -9.70
C PHE A 47 12.25 5.36 -8.80
N TYR A 48 11.73 5.50 -7.59
CA TYR A 48 12.30 6.29 -6.51
C TYR A 48 12.51 5.40 -5.29
N LYS A 49 13.76 5.26 -4.86
CA LYS A 49 14.07 4.61 -3.58
C LYS A 49 13.83 5.58 -2.44
N GLY A 50 13.06 5.16 -1.45
CA GLY A 50 12.80 5.97 -0.26
C GLY A 50 11.87 5.28 0.74
N ASP A 51 11.77 5.85 1.92
CA ASP A 51 10.99 5.36 3.03
C ASP A 51 9.80 6.29 3.32
N LEU A 52 8.58 5.74 3.41
CA LEU A 52 7.37 6.51 3.71
C LEU A 52 7.40 7.22 5.06
N ARG A 53 8.20 6.74 5.99
CA ARG A 53 8.42 7.40 7.29
C ARG A 53 9.17 8.72 7.17
N ASN A 54 9.87 8.92 6.06
CA ASN A 54 10.60 10.14 5.75
C ASN A 54 9.77 11.09 4.87
N ARG A 55 9.20 12.12 5.50
CA ARG A 55 8.33 13.10 4.83
C ARG A 55 9.01 13.76 3.64
N SER A 56 10.28 14.15 3.74
CA SER A 56 10.98 14.85 2.67
C SER A 56 11.20 14.00 1.43
N GLU A 57 11.32 12.66 1.59
CA GLU A 57 11.51 11.76 0.46
C GLU A 57 10.22 11.63 -0.36
N ILE A 58 9.07 11.44 0.28
CA ILE A 58 7.79 11.35 -0.45
C ILE A 58 7.36 12.72 -1.01
N ASP A 59 7.58 13.83 -0.31
CA ASP A 59 7.33 15.18 -0.83
C ASP A 59 8.18 15.44 -2.09
N SER A 60 9.45 15.02 -2.10
CA SER A 60 10.32 15.11 -3.28
C SER A 60 9.77 14.37 -4.51
N VAL A 61 9.08 13.24 -4.31
CA VAL A 61 8.44 12.52 -5.42
C VAL A 61 7.27 13.33 -5.96
N PHE A 62 6.38 13.84 -5.11
CA PHE A 62 5.25 14.66 -5.54
C PHE A 62 5.70 15.97 -6.21
N ASP A 63 6.82 16.53 -5.77
CA ASP A 63 7.40 17.73 -6.38
C ASP A 63 7.98 17.48 -7.76
N LYS A 64 8.67 16.36 -7.98
CA LYS A 64 9.29 16.00 -9.25
C LYS A 64 8.28 15.45 -10.25
N GLU A 65 7.31 14.66 -9.77
CA GLU A 65 6.33 13.95 -10.60
C GLU A 65 4.98 14.68 -10.61
N LYS A 66 4.96 15.88 -11.20
CA LYS A 66 3.71 16.66 -11.30
C LYS A 66 2.61 15.88 -12.04
N GLY A 67 1.35 16.10 -11.63
CA GLY A 67 0.18 15.51 -12.27
C GLY A 67 -0.08 14.06 -11.88
N ILE A 68 0.33 13.63 -10.68
CA ILE A 68 -0.10 12.34 -10.14
C ILE A 68 -1.62 12.39 -9.90
N ASP A 69 -2.36 11.51 -10.58
CA ASP A 69 -3.81 11.42 -10.52
C ASP A 69 -4.32 10.62 -9.32
N ALA A 70 -3.54 9.62 -8.89
CA ALA A 70 -3.92 8.72 -7.80
C ALA A 70 -2.70 8.00 -7.19
N VAL A 71 -2.88 7.51 -5.97
CA VAL A 71 -1.91 6.68 -5.25
C VAL A 71 -2.47 5.28 -5.09
N ILE A 72 -1.61 4.24 -5.22
CA ILE A 72 -1.92 2.88 -4.79
C ILE A 72 -0.91 2.51 -3.71
N HIS A 73 -1.40 2.09 -2.55
CA HIS A 73 -0.58 1.89 -1.36
C HIS A 73 -0.50 0.42 -0.96
N PHE A 74 0.61 -0.22 -1.32
CA PHE A 74 0.98 -1.57 -0.88
C PHE A 74 2.05 -1.58 0.21
N ALA A 75 2.84 -0.50 0.34
CA ALA A 75 3.97 -0.44 1.25
C ALA A 75 3.54 -0.68 2.71
N ALA A 76 3.90 -1.82 3.26
CA ALA A 76 3.63 -2.18 4.64
C ALA A 76 4.45 -3.41 5.04
N ASN A 77 4.77 -3.56 6.32
CA ASN A 77 5.15 -4.84 6.88
C ASN A 77 3.91 -5.73 7.01
N SER A 78 3.99 -7.00 6.60
CA SER A 78 2.81 -7.87 6.42
C SER A 78 2.93 -9.25 7.07
N LEU A 79 4.05 -9.57 7.75
CA LEU A 79 4.26 -10.85 8.40
C LEU A 79 3.51 -10.91 9.73
N VAL A 80 2.40 -11.64 9.77
CA VAL A 80 1.52 -11.75 10.95
C VAL A 80 2.30 -12.23 12.17
N GLY A 81 3.13 -13.30 12.04
CA GLY A 81 3.92 -13.83 13.14
C GLY A 81 4.92 -12.80 13.69
N GLU A 82 5.65 -12.09 12.85
CA GLU A 82 6.56 -11.02 13.27
C GLU A 82 5.81 -9.88 13.98
N SER A 83 4.60 -9.56 13.51
CA SER A 83 3.81 -8.49 14.12
C SER A 83 3.47 -8.74 15.59
N MET A 84 3.38 -10.01 16.00
CA MET A 84 3.08 -10.40 17.39
C MET A 84 4.31 -10.35 18.29
N THR A 85 5.52 -10.42 17.75
CA THR A 85 6.77 -10.36 18.50
C THR A 85 7.43 -8.98 18.44
N ASN A 86 7.17 -8.21 17.39
CA ASN A 86 7.69 -6.86 17.20
C ASN A 86 6.60 -5.85 16.79
N PRO A 87 5.58 -5.62 17.60
CA PRO A 87 4.43 -4.80 17.23
C PRO A 87 4.81 -3.34 16.93
N LEU A 88 5.76 -2.75 17.64
CA LEU A 88 6.14 -1.35 17.45
C LEU A 88 6.75 -1.09 16.07
N LYS A 89 7.47 -2.05 15.48
CA LYS A 89 7.93 -2.00 14.07
C LYS A 89 6.74 -1.81 13.12
N TYR A 90 5.64 -2.54 13.37
CA TYR A 90 4.42 -2.48 12.54
C TYR A 90 3.68 -1.15 12.72
N TYR A 91 3.58 -0.64 13.94
CA TYR A 91 3.00 0.68 14.19
C TYR A 91 3.83 1.78 13.53
N ASP A 92 5.15 1.75 13.65
CA ASP A 92 6.01 2.76 13.04
C ASP A 92 5.95 2.70 11.51
N ASN A 93 6.17 1.52 10.92
CA ASN A 93 6.17 1.40 9.47
C ASN A 93 4.79 1.63 8.85
N ASN A 94 3.76 0.93 9.35
CA ASN A 94 2.45 0.94 8.71
C ASN A 94 1.66 2.20 9.05
N LEU A 95 1.50 2.54 10.35
CA LEU A 95 0.70 3.69 10.73
C LEU A 95 1.44 5.01 10.52
N ASN A 96 2.67 5.14 11.05
CA ASN A 96 3.41 6.38 10.91
C ASN A 96 3.72 6.66 9.43
N GLY A 97 4.15 5.65 8.66
CA GLY A 97 4.36 5.79 7.22
C GLY A 97 3.09 6.26 6.48
N THR A 98 1.93 5.65 6.78
CA THR A 98 0.65 6.07 6.19
C THR A 98 0.23 7.48 6.62
N LYS A 99 0.43 7.85 7.89
CA LYS A 99 0.19 9.22 8.35
C LYS A 99 1.03 10.23 7.57
N VAL A 100 2.32 9.97 7.39
CA VAL A 100 3.24 10.82 6.63
C VAL A 100 2.79 10.94 5.17
N LEU A 101 2.41 9.81 4.54
CA LEU A 101 1.85 9.80 3.19
C LEU A 101 0.62 10.71 3.07
N LEU A 102 -0.36 10.55 3.96
CA LEU A 102 -1.60 11.34 3.94
C LEU A 102 -1.34 12.84 4.13
N GLN A 103 -0.43 13.20 5.01
CA GLN A 103 0.01 14.59 5.17
C GLN A 103 0.61 15.15 3.88
N SER A 104 1.41 14.34 3.19
CA SER A 104 2.02 14.71 1.92
C SER A 104 0.98 14.83 0.81
N MET A 105 0.06 13.86 0.68
CA MET A 105 -1.04 13.91 -0.29
C MET A 105 -1.89 15.17 -0.12
N VAL A 106 -2.30 15.48 1.11
CA VAL A 106 -3.08 16.69 1.41
C VAL A 106 -2.31 17.97 1.02
N ALA A 107 -1.02 18.05 1.36
CA ALA A 107 -0.19 19.20 1.04
C ALA A 107 -0.01 19.43 -0.48
N HIS A 108 -0.05 18.34 -1.28
CA HIS A 108 0.11 18.40 -2.74
C HIS A 108 -1.22 18.33 -3.52
N GLY A 109 -2.36 18.32 -2.81
CA GLY A 109 -3.69 18.32 -3.45
C GLY A 109 -4.04 16.99 -4.14
N ILE A 110 -3.44 15.87 -3.71
CA ILE A 110 -3.73 14.53 -4.24
C ILE A 110 -4.82 13.88 -3.40
N ASP A 111 -5.97 13.63 -4.00
CA ASP A 111 -7.22 13.27 -3.32
C ASP A 111 -7.71 11.84 -3.58
N LYS A 112 -6.92 10.98 -4.25
CA LYS A 112 -7.35 9.61 -4.58
C LYS A 112 -6.32 8.59 -4.13
N ILE A 113 -6.80 7.58 -3.38
CA ILE A 113 -5.96 6.47 -2.95
C ILE A 113 -6.71 5.14 -2.99
N VAL A 114 -6.03 4.11 -3.50
CA VAL A 114 -6.42 2.71 -3.34
C VAL A 114 -5.48 2.08 -2.34
N PHE A 115 -6.03 1.48 -1.30
CA PHE A 115 -5.28 0.91 -0.19
C PHE A 115 -5.38 -0.61 -0.16
N SER A 116 -4.24 -1.27 -0.09
CA SER A 116 -4.11 -2.70 0.19
C SER A 116 -4.37 -2.94 1.68
N SER A 117 -5.62 -3.22 2.03
CA SER A 117 -6.00 -3.71 3.34
C SER A 117 -5.91 -5.25 3.39
N THR A 118 -6.54 -5.88 4.36
CA THR A 118 -6.39 -7.32 4.60
C THR A 118 -7.65 -7.93 5.22
N ALA A 119 -7.91 -9.20 4.94
CA ALA A 119 -8.91 -10.00 5.65
C ALA A 119 -8.60 -10.13 7.15
N ALA A 120 -7.34 -9.98 7.58
CA ALA A 120 -6.96 -9.98 9.00
C ALA A 120 -7.65 -8.89 9.82
N THR A 121 -8.24 -7.87 9.20
CA THR A 121 -9.06 -6.85 9.89
C THR A 121 -10.33 -7.44 10.48
N TYR A 122 -10.87 -8.53 9.92
CA TYR A 122 -12.07 -9.19 10.45
C TYR A 122 -11.78 -10.01 11.72
N GLY A 123 -10.55 -10.50 11.91
CA GLY A 123 -10.21 -11.42 12.97
C GLY A 123 -10.85 -12.80 12.78
N GLU A 124 -11.49 -13.33 13.84
CA GLU A 124 -12.23 -14.61 13.79
C GLU A 124 -13.68 -14.34 13.37
N PRO A 125 -14.07 -14.68 12.14
CA PRO A 125 -15.41 -14.40 11.64
C PRO A 125 -16.45 -15.36 12.27
N GLU A 126 -17.62 -14.83 12.63
CA GLU A 126 -18.73 -15.64 13.15
C GLU A 126 -19.38 -16.52 12.07
N ARG A 127 -19.17 -16.18 10.79
CA ARG A 127 -19.77 -16.88 9.64
C ARG A 127 -18.89 -16.82 8.39
N THR A 128 -19.15 -17.73 7.48
CA THR A 128 -18.62 -17.69 6.10
C THR A 128 -19.79 -17.84 5.10
N PRO A 129 -19.74 -17.16 3.94
CA PRO A 129 -18.70 -16.21 3.51
C PRO A 129 -18.73 -14.92 4.32
N ILE A 130 -17.55 -14.31 4.50
CA ILE A 130 -17.40 -12.99 5.15
C ILE A 130 -17.97 -11.91 4.23
N LEU A 131 -18.75 -10.99 4.80
CA LEU A 131 -19.29 -9.83 4.09
C LEU A 131 -18.51 -8.56 4.46
N GLU A 132 -18.52 -7.56 3.58
CA GLU A 132 -17.85 -6.27 3.83
C GLU A 132 -18.43 -5.53 5.05
N THR A 133 -19.70 -5.82 5.41
CA THR A 133 -20.41 -5.25 6.56
C THR A 133 -20.14 -5.98 7.87
N ASP A 134 -19.44 -7.12 7.84
CA ASP A 134 -19.16 -7.89 9.06
C ASP A 134 -18.22 -7.10 9.99
N PRO A 135 -18.35 -7.30 11.31
CA PRO A 135 -17.50 -6.62 12.28
C PRO A 135 -16.02 -6.83 12.02
N THR A 136 -15.24 -5.80 12.25
CA THR A 136 -13.78 -5.88 12.20
C THR A 136 -13.22 -5.94 13.62
N ASN A 137 -12.61 -7.08 13.97
CA ASN A 137 -12.02 -7.33 15.29
C ASN A 137 -10.71 -8.10 15.14
N PRO A 138 -9.62 -7.44 14.74
CA PRO A 138 -8.33 -8.09 14.49
C PRO A 138 -7.83 -8.87 15.71
N THR A 139 -7.22 -10.03 15.46
CA THR A 139 -6.61 -10.89 16.48
C THR A 139 -5.08 -10.83 16.48
N ASN A 140 -4.50 -9.97 15.63
CA ASN A 140 -3.05 -9.78 15.53
C ASN A 140 -2.70 -8.31 15.24
N CYS A 141 -1.47 -7.93 15.56
CA CYS A 141 -0.99 -6.55 15.44
C CYS A 141 -1.00 -6.06 13.98
N TYR A 142 -0.65 -6.92 13.00
CA TYR A 142 -0.72 -6.56 11.59
C TYR A 142 -2.15 -6.16 11.18
N GLY A 143 -3.15 -6.98 11.48
CA GLY A 143 -4.55 -6.69 11.23
C GLY A 143 -5.03 -5.41 11.91
N GLU A 144 -4.60 -5.19 13.17
CA GLU A 144 -4.90 -3.97 13.92
C GLU A 144 -4.30 -2.72 13.24
N THR A 145 -3.05 -2.78 12.77
CA THR A 145 -2.46 -1.65 12.04
C THR A 145 -3.22 -1.35 10.75
N LYS A 146 -3.62 -2.37 9.99
CA LYS A 146 -4.39 -2.18 8.73
C LYS A 146 -5.78 -1.59 9.01
N LYS A 147 -6.50 -2.07 10.02
CA LYS A 147 -7.77 -1.48 10.47
C LYS A 147 -7.60 -0.01 10.89
N SER A 148 -6.56 0.29 11.63
CA SER A 148 -6.25 1.67 12.04
C SER A 148 -5.95 2.57 10.84
N MET A 149 -5.25 2.06 9.81
CA MET A 149 -5.04 2.80 8.56
C MET A 149 -6.36 3.08 7.83
N GLU A 150 -7.30 2.10 7.76
CA GLU A 150 -8.65 2.34 7.21
C GLU A 150 -9.37 3.47 7.96
N ARG A 151 -9.21 3.52 9.28
CA ARG A 151 -9.80 4.60 10.10
C ARG A 151 -9.14 5.96 9.84
N MET A 152 -7.84 6.01 9.56
CA MET A 152 -7.18 7.25 9.14
C MET A 152 -7.74 7.76 7.81
N PHE A 153 -7.93 6.90 6.81
CA PHE A 153 -8.54 7.30 5.52
C PHE A 153 -9.94 7.87 5.72
N TYR A 154 -10.77 7.23 6.53
CA TYR A 154 -12.12 7.71 6.85
C TYR A 154 -12.11 9.16 7.41
N TRP A 155 -11.23 9.45 8.38
CA TRP A 155 -11.17 10.78 8.96
C TRP A 155 -10.55 11.83 8.02
N VAL A 156 -9.58 11.43 7.19
CA VAL A 156 -9.01 12.32 6.17
C VAL A 156 -10.01 12.60 5.04
N GLU A 157 -10.87 11.63 4.68
CA GLU A 157 -12.02 11.87 3.79
C GLU A 157 -12.93 12.98 4.37
N LYS A 158 -13.32 12.87 5.65
CA LYS A 158 -14.19 13.85 6.30
C LYS A 158 -13.58 15.25 6.39
N ALA A 159 -12.27 15.32 6.64
CA ALA A 159 -11.58 16.59 6.86
C ALA A 159 -11.10 17.26 5.56
N HIS A 160 -10.68 16.47 4.56
CA HIS A 160 -9.97 16.96 3.38
C HIS A 160 -10.54 16.45 2.05
N GLY A 161 -11.65 15.70 2.05
CA GLY A 161 -12.28 15.19 0.82
C GLY A 161 -11.50 14.08 0.12
N LEU A 162 -10.63 13.34 0.83
CA LEU A 162 -9.92 12.20 0.28
C LEU A 162 -10.92 11.15 -0.22
N ARG A 163 -10.73 10.69 -1.44
CA ARG A 163 -11.48 9.57 -2.02
C ARG A 163 -10.64 8.31 -1.91
N TYR A 164 -11.12 7.34 -1.16
CA TYR A 164 -10.35 6.12 -0.94
C TYR A 164 -11.15 4.85 -1.18
N VAL A 165 -10.44 3.78 -1.50
CA VAL A 165 -10.96 2.41 -1.54
C VAL A 165 -9.99 1.53 -0.74
N SER A 166 -10.51 0.79 0.23
CA SER A 166 -9.74 -0.21 0.98
C SER A 166 -10.08 -1.61 0.46
N LEU A 167 -9.11 -2.28 -0.12
CA LEU A 167 -9.26 -3.65 -0.63
C LEU A 167 -8.75 -4.65 0.42
N ARG A 168 -9.67 -5.36 1.08
CA ARG A 168 -9.33 -6.36 2.10
C ARG A 168 -8.98 -7.68 1.42
N TYR A 169 -7.71 -7.83 1.03
CA TYR A 169 -7.21 -9.05 0.40
C TYR A 169 -7.23 -10.23 1.38
N PHE A 170 -7.56 -11.41 0.85
CA PHE A 170 -7.31 -12.69 1.49
C PHE A 170 -5.89 -13.16 1.08
N ASN A 171 -5.78 -14.28 0.39
CA ASN A 171 -4.47 -14.78 -0.05
C ASN A 171 -4.28 -14.48 -1.54
N ALA A 172 -3.41 -13.53 -1.85
CA ALA A 172 -3.02 -13.27 -3.22
C ALA A 172 -2.07 -14.38 -3.69
N CYS A 173 -2.31 -14.93 -4.87
CA CYS A 173 -1.44 -15.94 -5.47
C CYS A 173 -1.34 -15.76 -6.98
N GLY A 174 -0.24 -16.18 -7.56
CA GLY A 174 -0.01 -16.18 -8.99
C GLY A 174 1.35 -15.62 -9.38
N ALA A 175 1.68 -15.78 -10.66
CA ALA A 175 2.86 -15.21 -11.28
C ALA A 175 2.48 -14.56 -12.61
N HIS A 176 3.26 -13.58 -13.04
CA HIS A 176 3.02 -12.92 -14.31
C HIS A 176 3.33 -13.85 -15.48
N ILE A 177 2.51 -13.81 -16.54
CA ILE A 177 2.64 -14.71 -17.71
C ILE A 177 4.01 -14.63 -18.39
N SER A 178 4.73 -13.51 -18.26
CA SER A 178 6.09 -13.36 -18.77
C SER A 178 7.12 -14.21 -18.05
N GLY A 179 6.82 -14.76 -16.87
CA GLY A 179 7.76 -15.45 -16.00
C GLY A 179 8.81 -14.55 -15.32
N LYS A 180 8.69 -13.21 -15.47
CA LYS A 180 9.68 -12.26 -14.94
C LYS A 180 9.43 -11.82 -13.51
N ILE A 181 8.19 -11.87 -13.06
CA ILE A 181 7.79 -11.51 -11.70
C ILE A 181 6.86 -12.56 -11.11
N GLY A 182 6.97 -12.77 -9.83
CA GLY A 182 6.22 -13.72 -9.02
C GLY A 182 6.47 -13.46 -7.55
N GLU A 183 5.99 -14.36 -6.70
CA GLU A 183 6.27 -14.32 -5.27
C GLU A 183 7.71 -14.71 -5.01
N ALA A 184 8.43 -13.87 -4.26
CA ALA A 184 9.81 -14.14 -3.83
C ALA A 184 9.95 -13.68 -2.37
N HIS A 185 10.04 -14.66 -1.47
CA HIS A 185 10.32 -14.44 -0.05
C HIS A 185 11.81 -14.65 0.23
N ASN A 186 12.32 -13.93 1.25
CA ASN A 186 13.67 -14.13 1.79
C ASN A 186 13.68 -15.35 2.73
#